data_26bef5bbc23ca6d99a7628e3e01b58e8
#
_entry.id   26bef5bbc23ca6d99a7628e3e01b58e8
#
_cell.length_a   1.000
_cell.length_b   1.000
_cell.length_c   1.000
_cell.angle_alpha   90.00
_cell.angle_beta   90.00
_cell.angle_gamma   90.00
#
_symmetry.space_group_name_H-M   'P 1'
#
loop_
_entity.id
_entity.type
_entity.pdbx_description
1 polymer ?
#
loop_
_entity_poly.entity_id
_entity_poly.type
_entity_poly.pdbx_seq_one_letter_code
_entity_poly.pdbx_strand_id
1 'polypeptide(L)'
;LTTSSNYVSVTGTTPIKLRGTSDMVTEEGKIHNYRMDYKKQVTILDYAPGGTTTGAGLYNTGSNCTVSASVKPGYEFAGWYEGGRIVSGTAQYSFEVLADRTLEPKYRNYGSWRVTLTANPSAISWKGGTSTLSAGASRDVFVNGVKETLQGGSPSISGGTEGFFLSGNTVSVSENNTASTRSCVFTASHGGSSATVTISQEAAPVSYYFSYGDGSTTHSERVEAGSGSFTLSITSYKIAGNSRKDLSWSASGDSWIHVSGSSVSYDENPTKEIRSGSVTLTQAESGKTLTLTVRQKGKTSIDINP
;
A
#
# COMPACT_ATOMS: atom_id res chain seq x y z
N LEU A 1 -50.60 1.13 62.84
CA LEU A 1 -49.76 1.79 61.80
C LEU A 1 -50.37 1.51 60.45
N THR A 2 -51.01 2.50 59.85
CA THR A 2 -51.45 2.46 58.45
C THR A 2 -50.54 3.36 57.64
N THR A 3 -49.90 2.81 56.63
CA THR A 3 -49.13 3.56 55.67
C THR A 3 -49.96 3.80 54.43
N SER A 4 -50.29 5.08 54.13
CA SER A 4 -50.73 5.45 52.77
C SER A 4 -49.72 6.40 52.21
N SER A 5 -49.09 5.99 51.05
CA SER A 5 -48.23 6.79 50.22
C SER A 5 -47.43 7.92 50.88
N ASN A 6 -46.36 7.68 51.57
CA ASN A 6 -45.42 8.65 52.16
C ASN A 6 -45.83 9.28 53.52
N TYR A 7 -46.92 8.89 54.16
CA TYR A 7 -47.33 9.39 55.47
C TYR A 7 -47.53 8.23 56.42
N VAL A 8 -47.10 8.41 57.66
CA VAL A 8 -47.43 7.53 58.78
C VAL A 8 -48.28 8.34 59.74
N SER A 9 -49.56 7.92 59.96
CA SER A 9 -50.40 8.47 61.01
C SER A 9 -50.22 7.68 62.28
N VAL A 10 -49.87 8.35 63.38
CA VAL A 10 -49.72 7.77 64.69
C VAL A 10 -50.75 8.40 65.61
N THR A 11 -51.66 7.59 66.12
CA THR A 11 -52.65 7.99 67.17
C THR A 11 -52.30 7.24 68.43
N GLY A 12 -52.09 7.97 69.53
CA GLY A 12 -51.83 7.39 70.86
C GLY A 12 -50.67 8.04 71.61
N THR A 13 -50.52 7.69 72.83
CA THR A 13 -49.54 8.23 73.79
C THR A 13 -48.18 7.46 73.80
N THR A 14 -48.11 6.43 73.05
CA THR A 14 -46.88 5.61 73.03
C THR A 14 -45.79 6.21 72.09
N PRO A 15 -44.57 6.47 72.59
CA PRO A 15 -43.51 7.02 71.77
C PRO A 15 -43.15 6.02 70.67
N ILE A 16 -43.10 6.51 69.41
CA ILE A 16 -42.67 5.73 68.25
C ILE A 16 -41.34 6.25 67.77
N LYS A 17 -40.34 5.39 67.79
CA LYS A 17 -39.01 5.67 67.19
C LYS A 17 -39.06 5.40 65.72
N LEU A 18 -39.06 6.44 64.90
CA LEU A 18 -38.86 6.31 63.44
C LEU A 18 -37.39 6.04 63.15
N ARG A 19 -37.10 4.99 62.38
CA ARG A 19 -35.74 4.65 61.98
C ARG A 19 -35.16 5.73 61.10
N GLY A 20 -34.12 6.44 61.53
CA GLY A 20 -33.45 7.49 60.81
C GLY A 20 -33.77 8.94 61.24
N THR A 21 -34.61 9.13 62.27
CA THR A 21 -34.83 10.43 62.94
C THR A 21 -34.48 10.32 64.42
N SER A 22 -33.93 11.40 64.99
CA SER A 22 -33.69 11.54 66.43
C SER A 22 -34.91 11.96 67.24
N ASP A 23 -35.99 12.32 66.60
CA ASP A 23 -37.14 12.98 67.25
C ASP A 23 -38.18 11.97 67.71
N MET A 24 -38.46 11.99 68.96
CA MET A 24 -39.52 11.23 69.55
C MET A 24 -40.76 12.18 69.72
N VAL A 25 -41.90 11.74 69.23
CA VAL A 25 -43.14 12.47 69.44
C VAL A 25 -43.71 12.11 70.81
N THR A 26 -43.83 13.10 71.65
CA THR A 26 -44.29 12.93 73.04
C THR A 26 -45.57 13.70 73.44
N GLU A 27 -46.30 14.29 72.46
CA GLU A 27 -47.55 15.04 72.81
C GLU A 27 -48.74 14.12 72.77
N GLU A 28 -49.43 14.09 73.92
CA GLU A 28 -50.63 13.29 74.17
C GLU A 28 -51.85 13.95 73.42
N GLY A 29 -52.56 13.11 72.64
CA GLY A 29 -53.83 13.53 72.01
C GLY A 29 -53.71 14.32 70.71
N LYS A 30 -52.55 14.55 70.19
CA LYS A 30 -52.35 15.20 68.89
C LYS A 30 -52.07 14.22 67.78
N ILE A 31 -52.65 14.42 66.61
CA ILE A 31 -52.31 13.69 65.39
C ILE A 31 -51.16 14.42 64.72
N HIS A 32 -50.01 13.76 64.69
CA HIS A 32 -48.83 14.26 63.96
C HIS A 32 -48.65 13.47 62.66
N ASN A 33 -48.69 14.18 61.57
CA ASN A 33 -48.41 13.61 60.25
C ASN A 33 -46.93 13.78 59.92
N TYR A 34 -46.25 12.71 59.86
CA TYR A 34 -44.81 12.65 59.54
C TYR A 34 -44.63 12.19 58.08
N ARG A 35 -43.97 13.01 57.30
CA ARG A 35 -43.52 12.63 55.95
C ARG A 35 -42.19 11.88 56.10
N MET A 36 -42.17 10.57 55.78
CA MET A 36 -40.92 9.85 55.65
C MET A 36 -40.35 10.14 54.26
N ASP A 37 -39.30 10.91 54.26
CA ASP A 37 -38.53 11.11 53.02
C ASP A 37 -37.68 9.90 52.74
N TYR A 38 -38.17 9.00 51.89
CA TYR A 38 -37.40 7.84 51.45
C TYR A 38 -36.31 8.31 50.46
N LYS A 39 -35.04 8.05 50.83
CA LYS A 39 -33.93 8.30 49.95
C LYS A 39 -33.72 7.12 49.02
N LYS A 40 -33.36 7.39 47.79
CA LYS A 40 -33.02 6.47 46.74
C LYS A 40 -31.55 6.61 46.38
N GLN A 41 -30.92 5.48 46.13
CA GLN A 41 -29.48 5.45 45.76
C GLN A 41 -29.31 5.58 44.26
N VAL A 42 -28.49 6.52 43.83
CA VAL A 42 -27.95 6.58 42.48
C VAL A 42 -26.49 6.09 42.56
N THR A 43 -26.23 4.95 41.96
CA THR A 43 -24.90 4.35 41.87
C THR A 43 -24.36 4.55 40.45
N ILE A 44 -23.06 4.86 40.32
CA ILE A 44 -22.37 4.94 39.04
C ILE A 44 -21.25 3.90 39.02
N LEU A 45 -21.26 3.03 38.01
CA LEU A 45 -20.22 2.04 37.74
C LEU A 45 -19.16 2.67 36.85
N ASP A 46 -18.19 3.33 37.46
CA ASP A 46 -17.16 4.10 36.72
C ASP A 46 -16.22 3.21 35.92
N TYR A 47 -15.81 3.75 34.75
CA TYR A 47 -14.70 3.25 33.97
C TYR A 47 -13.57 4.31 33.96
N ALA A 48 -12.75 4.30 35.00
CA ALA A 48 -11.70 5.30 35.24
C ALA A 48 -10.73 5.57 34.07
N PRO A 49 -10.36 4.57 33.22
CA PRO A 49 -9.55 4.85 32.02
C PRO A 49 -10.22 5.83 31.04
N GLY A 50 -11.54 5.75 30.85
CA GLY A 50 -12.29 6.56 29.90
C GLY A 50 -12.63 7.98 30.36
N GLY A 51 -12.80 8.17 31.66
CA GLY A 51 -13.23 9.46 32.19
C GLY A 51 -13.44 9.46 33.68
N THR A 52 -14.13 10.49 34.16
CA THR A 52 -14.59 10.64 35.54
C THR A 52 -16.06 11.01 35.55
N THR A 53 -16.77 10.68 36.66
CA THR A 53 -18.18 10.95 36.77
C THR A 53 -18.51 11.69 38.07
N THR A 54 -19.68 12.35 38.07
CA THR A 54 -20.27 12.99 39.26
C THR A 54 -21.76 12.73 39.32
N GLY A 55 -22.40 12.92 40.48
CA GLY A 55 -23.82 12.81 40.65
C GLY A 55 -24.27 11.49 41.28
N ALA A 56 -23.35 10.59 41.69
CA ALA A 56 -23.70 9.46 42.53
C ALA A 56 -24.07 9.92 43.95
N GLY A 57 -25.00 9.25 44.61
CA GLY A 57 -25.37 9.59 45.98
C GLY A 57 -26.78 9.18 46.36
N LEU A 58 -27.23 9.67 47.53
CA LEU A 58 -28.56 9.47 48.07
C LEU A 58 -29.44 10.69 47.79
N TYR A 59 -30.54 10.50 47.15
CA TYR A 59 -31.50 11.53 46.72
C TYR A 59 -32.88 11.30 47.38
N ASN A 60 -33.59 12.35 47.71
CA ASN A 60 -34.98 12.22 48.14
C ASN A 60 -35.85 11.72 46.96
N THR A 61 -36.77 10.81 47.24
CA THR A 61 -37.72 10.34 46.22
C THR A 61 -38.47 11.53 45.60
N GLY A 62 -38.51 11.58 44.27
CA GLY A 62 -39.12 12.67 43.49
C GLY A 62 -38.21 13.88 43.28
N SER A 63 -36.98 13.91 43.80
CA SER A 63 -36.03 14.97 43.49
C SER A 63 -35.32 14.71 42.17
N ASN A 64 -34.82 15.78 41.55
CA ASN A 64 -33.97 15.64 40.35
C ASN A 64 -32.54 15.33 40.70
N CYS A 65 -31.96 14.39 39.96
CA CYS A 65 -30.54 14.09 39.95
C CYS A 65 -29.97 14.42 38.59
N THR A 66 -28.78 14.98 38.58
CA THR A 66 -27.99 15.17 37.36
C THR A 66 -26.66 14.41 37.50
N VAL A 67 -26.43 13.43 36.65
CA VAL A 67 -25.14 12.77 36.52
C VAL A 67 -24.37 13.38 35.36
N SER A 68 -23.06 13.51 35.53
CA SER A 68 -22.16 14.07 34.48
C SER A 68 -20.94 13.20 34.28
N ALA A 69 -20.52 13.05 33.04
CA ALA A 69 -19.32 12.36 32.66
C ALA A 69 -18.32 13.31 31.98
N SER A 70 -17.08 13.30 32.44
CA SER A 70 -15.94 13.98 31.77
C SER A 70 -15.13 12.96 31.03
N VAL A 71 -14.65 13.30 29.82
CA VAL A 71 -13.95 12.38 28.92
C VAL A 71 -12.45 12.64 28.96
N LYS A 72 -11.64 11.61 29.08
CA LYS A 72 -10.17 11.72 28.97
C LYS A 72 -9.71 11.74 27.50
N PRO A 73 -8.50 12.29 27.22
CA PRO A 73 -7.94 12.28 25.88
C PRO A 73 -7.89 10.87 25.27
N GLY A 74 -8.25 10.74 24.00
CA GLY A 74 -8.29 9.46 23.28
C GLY A 74 -9.57 8.65 23.47
N TYR A 75 -10.55 9.16 24.25
CA TYR A 75 -11.87 8.56 24.43
C TYR A 75 -12.98 9.48 23.93
N GLU A 76 -14.13 8.89 23.65
CA GLU A 76 -15.39 9.55 23.32
C GLU A 76 -16.47 9.02 24.26
N PHE A 77 -17.38 9.87 24.72
CA PHE A 77 -18.52 9.41 25.51
C PHE A 77 -19.51 8.67 24.59
N ALA A 78 -19.85 7.43 24.95
CA ALA A 78 -20.74 6.58 24.17
C ALA A 78 -22.16 6.50 24.74
N GLY A 79 -22.39 7.01 25.97
CA GLY A 79 -23.70 7.08 26.60
C GLY A 79 -23.73 6.60 28.05
N TRP A 80 -24.84 6.96 28.73
CA TRP A 80 -25.23 6.38 30.00
C TRP A 80 -26.07 5.14 29.75
N TYR A 81 -25.75 4.05 30.44
CA TYR A 81 -26.45 2.77 30.35
C TYR A 81 -27.01 2.37 31.71
N GLU A 82 -28.15 1.66 31.71
CA GLU A 82 -28.75 1.02 32.86
C GLU A 82 -29.29 -0.35 32.45
N GLY A 83 -28.87 -1.41 33.14
CA GLY A 83 -29.25 -2.77 32.78
C GLY A 83 -28.87 -3.18 31.35
N GLY A 84 -27.77 -2.64 30.81
CA GLY A 84 -27.30 -2.88 29.46
C GLY A 84 -28.00 -2.07 28.35
N ARG A 85 -28.96 -1.22 28.68
CA ARG A 85 -29.68 -0.35 27.72
C ARG A 85 -29.22 1.09 27.86
N ILE A 86 -29.13 1.80 26.73
CA ILE A 86 -28.81 3.22 26.73
C ILE A 86 -30.01 4.02 27.30
N VAL A 87 -29.74 4.91 28.27
CA VAL A 87 -30.72 5.81 28.88
C VAL A 87 -30.45 7.26 28.53
N SER A 88 -29.23 7.61 28.16
CA SER A 88 -28.87 8.93 27.63
C SER A 88 -27.62 8.85 26.74
N GLY A 89 -27.66 9.55 25.59
CA GLY A 89 -26.51 9.73 24.71
C GLY A 89 -25.65 10.97 25.05
N THR A 90 -26.08 11.81 26.01
CA THR A 90 -25.39 13.04 26.41
C THR A 90 -24.57 12.81 27.66
N ALA A 91 -23.40 13.44 27.76
CA ALA A 91 -22.52 13.31 28.93
C ALA A 91 -23.19 13.84 30.22
N GLN A 92 -24.06 14.81 30.11
CA GLN A 92 -24.92 15.28 31.22
C GLN A 92 -26.32 14.71 31.06
N TYR A 93 -26.78 14.01 32.09
CA TYR A 93 -28.09 13.36 32.10
C TYR A 93 -28.84 13.68 33.38
N SER A 94 -30.04 14.29 33.25
CA SER A 94 -30.89 14.64 34.37
C SER A 94 -32.16 13.81 34.36
N PHE A 95 -32.59 13.37 35.55
CA PHE A 95 -33.79 12.54 35.71
C PHE A 95 -34.38 12.70 37.11
N GLU A 96 -35.67 12.41 37.25
CA GLU A 96 -36.35 12.33 38.54
C GLU A 96 -36.04 10.98 39.22
N VAL A 97 -35.67 11.02 40.49
CA VAL A 97 -35.26 9.83 41.27
C VAL A 97 -36.46 9.18 41.94
N LEU A 98 -37.07 8.22 41.25
CA LEU A 98 -38.24 7.48 41.78
C LEU A 98 -37.88 6.12 42.38
N ALA A 99 -36.74 5.57 42.00
CA ALA A 99 -36.21 4.27 42.44
C ALA A 99 -34.68 4.32 42.57
N ASP A 100 -34.10 3.28 43.19
CA ASP A 100 -32.65 3.07 43.14
C ASP A 100 -32.23 2.83 41.70
N ARG A 101 -31.14 3.45 41.28
CA ARG A 101 -30.61 3.34 39.92
C ARG A 101 -29.12 2.99 39.92
N THR A 102 -28.71 2.16 38.97
CA THR A 102 -27.29 1.84 38.70
C THR A 102 -26.99 2.23 37.28
N LEU A 103 -26.20 3.27 37.11
CA LEU A 103 -25.84 3.84 35.83
C LEU A 103 -24.37 3.46 35.49
N GLU A 104 -24.13 3.11 34.22
CA GLU A 104 -22.83 2.80 33.70
C GLU A 104 -22.49 3.81 32.59
N PRO A 105 -21.43 4.64 32.73
CA PRO A 105 -20.94 5.46 31.64
C PRO A 105 -20.15 4.58 30.70
N LYS A 106 -20.45 4.63 29.42
CA LYS A 106 -19.64 3.98 28.40
C LYS A 106 -18.79 4.96 27.62
N TYR A 107 -17.51 4.60 27.45
CA TYR A 107 -16.51 5.39 26.73
C TYR A 107 -15.97 4.56 25.59
N ARG A 108 -15.86 5.18 24.42
CA ARG A 108 -15.34 4.56 23.22
C ARG A 108 -13.93 5.05 22.96
N ASN A 109 -13.04 4.13 22.57
CA ASN A 109 -11.73 4.44 22.03
C ASN A 109 -11.42 3.55 20.82
N TYR A 110 -10.38 3.89 20.08
CA TYR A 110 -10.08 3.27 18.81
C TYR A 110 -8.64 2.77 18.78
N GLY A 111 -8.46 1.58 18.22
CA GLY A 111 -7.16 1.05 17.84
C GLY A 111 -6.55 1.79 16.63
N SER A 112 -5.30 1.49 16.34
CA SER A 112 -4.63 1.99 15.14
C SER A 112 -5.28 1.43 13.87
N TRP A 113 -5.25 2.21 12.81
CA TRP A 113 -5.70 1.76 11.50
C TRP A 113 -4.78 0.67 10.94
N ARG A 114 -5.36 -0.35 10.34
CA ARG A 114 -4.70 -1.37 9.54
C ARG A 114 -5.12 -1.16 8.10
N VAL A 115 -4.14 -0.93 7.23
CA VAL A 115 -4.36 -0.72 5.79
C VAL A 115 -3.88 -1.96 5.05
N THR A 116 -4.60 -2.36 4.01
CA THR A 116 -4.23 -3.43 3.09
C THR A 116 -4.25 -2.90 1.66
N LEU A 117 -3.36 -3.41 0.81
CA LEU A 117 -3.32 -3.12 -0.61
C LEU A 117 -2.85 -4.35 -1.37
N THR A 118 -3.57 -4.72 -2.40
CA THR A 118 -3.21 -5.81 -3.31
C THR A 118 -3.34 -5.37 -4.76
N ALA A 119 -2.63 -6.03 -5.67
CA ALA A 119 -2.70 -5.81 -7.11
C ALA A 119 -3.01 -7.15 -7.82
N ASN A 120 -3.90 -7.13 -8.78
CA ASN A 120 -4.24 -8.32 -9.56
C ASN A 120 -4.41 -7.98 -11.06
N PRO A 121 -3.56 -8.52 -11.92
CA PRO A 121 -2.30 -9.23 -11.64
C PRO A 121 -1.21 -8.29 -11.11
N SER A 122 -0.25 -8.80 -10.32
CA SER A 122 0.92 -8.06 -9.86
C SER A 122 2.13 -8.15 -10.81
N ALA A 123 2.06 -9.06 -11.79
CA ALA A 123 3.05 -9.20 -12.85
C ALA A 123 2.36 -9.00 -14.21
N ILE A 124 2.93 -8.14 -15.03
CA ILE A 124 2.41 -7.76 -16.37
C ILE A 124 3.42 -8.18 -17.42
N SER A 125 2.93 -8.69 -18.55
CA SER A 125 3.80 -9.03 -19.67
C SER A 125 4.46 -7.77 -20.28
N TRP A 126 5.53 -7.96 -21.04
CA TRP A 126 6.21 -6.86 -21.72
C TRP A 126 5.30 -6.07 -22.68
N LYS A 127 4.24 -6.70 -23.21
CA LYS A 127 3.25 -6.05 -24.09
C LYS A 127 2.37 -5.02 -23.39
N GLY A 128 2.49 -4.91 -22.07
CA GLY A 128 1.60 -4.08 -21.29
C GLY A 128 0.30 -4.77 -20.90
N GLY A 129 -0.62 -4.00 -20.30
CA GLY A 129 -1.89 -4.50 -19.82
C GLY A 129 -2.45 -3.65 -18.70
N THR A 130 -3.33 -4.23 -17.91
CA THR A 130 -3.96 -3.57 -16.76
C THR A 130 -3.82 -4.40 -15.50
N SER A 131 -3.75 -3.73 -14.35
CA SER A 131 -3.85 -4.33 -13.02
C SER A 131 -4.89 -3.59 -12.20
N THR A 132 -5.66 -4.32 -11.41
CA THR A 132 -6.63 -3.74 -10.47
C THR A 132 -6.05 -3.73 -9.07
N LEU A 133 -6.07 -2.56 -8.43
CA LEU A 133 -5.69 -2.38 -7.04
C LEU A 133 -6.91 -2.54 -6.13
N SER A 134 -6.77 -3.34 -5.07
CA SER A 134 -7.80 -3.49 -4.04
C SER A 134 -7.22 -3.04 -2.71
N ALA A 135 -7.80 -1.97 -2.15
CA ALA A 135 -7.37 -1.38 -0.89
C ALA A 135 -8.47 -1.48 0.17
N GLY A 136 -8.08 -1.73 1.41
CA GLY A 136 -8.97 -1.74 2.56
C GLY A 136 -8.31 -1.10 3.77
N ALA A 137 -9.13 -0.52 4.66
CA ALA A 137 -8.67 -0.08 5.96
C ALA A 137 -9.66 -0.50 7.04
N SER A 138 -9.16 -0.85 8.23
CA SER A 138 -9.98 -1.17 9.40
C SER A 138 -9.24 -0.85 10.68
N ARG A 139 -10.00 -0.55 11.74
CA ARG A 139 -9.50 -0.45 13.11
C ARG A 139 -10.48 -1.04 14.11
N ASP A 140 -9.96 -1.49 15.23
CA ASP A 140 -10.80 -1.97 16.32
C ASP A 140 -11.47 -0.81 17.04
N VAL A 141 -12.74 -1.02 17.45
CA VAL A 141 -13.51 -0.13 18.31
C VAL A 141 -13.67 -0.81 19.66
N PHE A 142 -13.25 -0.12 20.71
CA PHE A 142 -13.37 -0.60 22.07
C PHE A 142 -14.40 0.25 22.83
N VAL A 143 -15.18 -0.40 23.68
CA VAL A 143 -16.10 0.25 24.62
C VAL A 143 -15.78 -0.24 26.01
N ASN A 144 -15.44 0.68 26.92
CA ASN A 144 -14.93 0.36 28.26
C ASN A 144 -13.85 -0.75 28.26
N GLY A 145 -12.92 -0.64 27.27
CA GLY A 145 -11.79 -1.57 27.13
C GLY A 145 -12.13 -2.92 26.47
N VAL A 146 -13.39 -3.18 26.20
CA VAL A 146 -13.82 -4.41 25.51
C VAL A 146 -13.94 -4.11 24.02
N LYS A 147 -13.32 -4.94 23.16
CA LYS A 147 -13.47 -4.85 21.72
C LYS A 147 -14.89 -5.27 21.33
N GLU A 148 -15.63 -4.35 20.69
CA GLU A 148 -17.01 -4.60 20.26
C GLU A 148 -17.10 -4.81 18.74
N THR A 149 -16.50 -3.92 17.95
CA THR A 149 -16.68 -3.90 16.49
C THR A 149 -15.39 -3.57 15.77
N LEU A 150 -15.42 -3.71 14.41
CA LEU A 150 -14.44 -3.16 13.49
C LEU A 150 -15.04 -1.93 12.81
N GLN A 151 -14.29 -0.85 12.77
CA GLN A 151 -14.62 0.31 11.94
C GLN A 151 -13.86 0.21 10.62
N GLY A 152 -14.59 0.23 9.50
CA GLY A 152 -14.01 0.33 8.16
C GLY A 152 -13.59 1.74 7.80
N GLY A 153 -12.67 1.86 6.85
CA GLY A 153 -12.23 3.13 6.27
C GLY A 153 -11.98 2.99 4.77
N SER A 154 -11.91 4.10 4.08
CA SER A 154 -11.63 4.17 2.64
C SER A 154 -10.23 4.73 2.42
N PRO A 155 -9.22 3.90 2.10
CA PRO A 155 -7.88 4.36 1.84
C PRO A 155 -7.81 5.16 0.53
N SER A 156 -6.94 6.15 0.47
CA SER A 156 -6.51 6.78 -0.77
C SER A 156 -5.36 5.98 -1.38
N ILE A 157 -5.36 5.81 -2.71
CA ILE A 157 -4.29 5.13 -3.42
C ILE A 157 -3.49 6.16 -4.20
N SER A 158 -2.17 6.03 -4.18
CA SER A 158 -1.21 6.86 -4.91
C SER A 158 -0.08 6.03 -5.48
N GLY A 159 0.64 6.59 -6.44
CA GLY A 159 1.77 5.96 -7.12
C GLY A 159 1.66 6.14 -8.63
N GLY A 160 2.64 5.62 -9.33
CA GLY A 160 2.78 5.73 -10.77
C GLY A 160 4.15 6.27 -11.14
N THR A 161 4.69 5.78 -12.25
CA THR A 161 5.92 6.24 -12.88
C THR A 161 5.74 6.15 -14.40
N GLU A 162 6.74 6.52 -15.17
CA GLU A 162 6.72 6.31 -16.61
C GLU A 162 6.39 4.85 -16.95
N GLY A 163 5.36 4.67 -17.77
CA GLY A 163 4.85 3.37 -18.17
C GLY A 163 3.85 2.71 -17.22
N PHE A 164 3.58 3.29 -16.03
CA PHE A 164 2.58 2.83 -15.08
C PHE A 164 1.66 3.97 -14.68
N PHE A 165 0.43 3.95 -15.14
CA PHE A 165 -0.54 5.06 -15.01
C PHE A 165 -1.71 4.63 -14.13
N LEU A 166 -1.88 5.29 -12.99
CA LEU A 166 -2.99 5.05 -12.06
C LEU A 166 -4.20 5.92 -12.43
N SER A 167 -5.37 5.30 -12.56
CA SER A 167 -6.66 5.97 -12.68
C SER A 167 -7.69 5.26 -11.79
N GLY A 168 -8.14 5.93 -10.73
CA GLY A 168 -8.94 5.29 -9.70
C GLY A 168 -8.20 4.10 -9.09
N ASN A 169 -8.77 2.91 -9.22
CA ASN A 169 -8.17 1.65 -8.75
C ASN A 169 -7.51 0.82 -9.88
N THR A 170 -7.44 1.36 -11.08
CA THR A 170 -6.86 0.66 -12.24
C THR A 170 -5.50 1.25 -12.58
N VAL A 171 -4.51 0.38 -12.74
CA VAL A 171 -3.19 0.72 -13.25
C VAL A 171 -3.11 0.24 -14.70
N SER A 172 -2.93 1.17 -15.64
CA SER A 172 -2.61 0.86 -17.03
C SER A 172 -1.10 0.83 -17.20
N VAL A 173 -0.57 -0.25 -17.76
CA VAL A 173 0.86 -0.46 -17.97
C VAL A 173 1.13 -0.46 -19.47
N SER A 174 1.97 0.47 -19.94
CA SER A 174 2.37 0.55 -21.34
C SER A 174 3.34 -0.57 -21.73
N GLU A 175 3.57 -0.74 -23.02
CA GLU A 175 4.54 -1.70 -23.55
C GLU A 175 5.96 -1.40 -23.04
N ASN A 176 6.72 -2.46 -22.68
CA ASN A 176 8.12 -2.37 -22.28
C ASN A 176 9.00 -2.85 -23.45
N ASN A 177 9.50 -1.92 -24.24
CA ASN A 177 10.37 -2.21 -25.37
C ASN A 177 11.87 -2.25 -24.99
N THR A 178 12.18 -2.64 -23.74
CA THR A 178 13.55 -2.75 -23.24
C THR A 178 13.87 -4.19 -22.84
N ALA A 179 15.15 -4.51 -22.82
CA ALA A 179 15.66 -5.81 -22.38
C ALA A 179 15.70 -5.96 -20.85
N SER A 180 15.12 -5.03 -20.12
CA SER A 180 15.12 -5.02 -18.65
C SER A 180 13.71 -5.05 -18.11
N THR A 181 13.49 -5.77 -17.02
CA THR A 181 12.26 -5.68 -16.23
C THR A 181 12.13 -4.29 -15.63
N ARG A 182 10.89 -3.85 -15.40
CA ARG A 182 10.60 -2.61 -14.66
C ARG A 182 9.49 -2.84 -13.66
N SER A 183 9.40 -1.97 -12.66
CA SER A 183 8.37 -2.08 -11.62
C SER A 183 7.97 -0.72 -11.10
N CYS A 184 6.79 -0.66 -10.50
CA CYS A 184 6.26 0.51 -9.84
C CYS A 184 5.63 0.12 -8.50
N VAL A 185 5.84 0.95 -7.47
CA VAL A 185 5.26 0.79 -6.15
C VAL A 185 4.03 1.70 -6.05
N PHE A 186 2.94 1.13 -5.57
CA PHE A 186 1.71 1.85 -5.23
C PHE A 186 1.50 1.80 -3.73
N THR A 187 0.93 2.86 -3.18
CA THR A 187 0.71 3.03 -1.73
C THR A 187 -0.75 3.34 -1.47
N ALA A 188 -1.37 2.61 -0.56
CA ALA A 188 -2.66 2.96 0.03
C ALA A 188 -2.44 3.56 1.41
N SER A 189 -3.14 4.66 1.74
CA SER A 189 -2.99 5.36 3.01
C SER A 189 -4.35 5.70 3.62
N HIS A 190 -4.47 5.52 4.95
CA HIS A 190 -5.65 5.90 5.73
C HIS A 190 -5.30 6.09 7.19
N GLY A 191 -5.75 7.23 7.79
CA GLY A 191 -5.63 7.49 9.22
C GLY A 191 -4.20 7.37 9.80
N GLY A 192 -3.19 7.80 9.05
CA GLY A 192 -1.78 7.74 9.44
C GLY A 192 -1.09 6.37 9.22
N SER A 193 -1.82 5.37 8.73
CA SER A 193 -1.27 4.04 8.37
C SER A 193 -1.22 3.87 6.85
N SER A 194 -0.31 3.05 6.35
CA SER A 194 -0.16 2.77 4.93
C SER A 194 0.20 1.32 4.64
N ALA A 195 -0.07 0.89 3.41
CA ALA A 195 0.37 -0.37 2.84
C ALA A 195 0.84 -0.16 1.40
N THR A 196 1.78 -0.96 0.94
CA THR A 196 2.34 -0.87 -0.41
C THR A 196 2.17 -2.17 -1.17
N VAL A 197 2.12 -2.07 -2.50
CA VAL A 197 2.20 -3.19 -3.43
C VAL A 197 3.07 -2.80 -4.61
N THR A 198 3.83 -3.75 -5.12
CA THR A 198 4.65 -3.58 -6.33
C THR A 198 3.99 -4.29 -7.50
N ILE A 199 3.85 -3.58 -8.62
CA ILE A 199 3.52 -4.17 -9.91
C ILE A 199 4.80 -4.24 -10.72
N SER A 200 5.15 -5.44 -11.20
CA SER A 200 6.32 -5.70 -12.06
C SER A 200 5.90 -5.91 -13.50
N GLN A 201 6.78 -5.56 -14.43
CA GLN A 201 6.59 -5.84 -15.85
C GLN A 201 7.82 -6.56 -16.42
N GLU A 202 7.55 -7.57 -17.22
CA GLU A 202 8.60 -8.36 -17.89
C GLU A 202 9.43 -7.50 -18.86
N ALA A 203 10.67 -7.93 -19.08
CA ALA A 203 11.50 -7.45 -20.16
C ALA A 203 10.98 -7.94 -21.51
N ALA A 204 11.14 -7.13 -22.55
CA ALA A 204 10.87 -7.59 -23.90
C ALA A 204 11.86 -8.67 -24.33
N PRO A 205 11.42 -9.68 -25.10
CA PRO A 205 12.34 -10.65 -25.70
C PRO A 205 13.30 -9.92 -26.65
N VAL A 206 14.59 -10.32 -26.62
CA VAL A 206 15.62 -9.72 -27.43
C VAL A 206 16.07 -10.69 -28.53
N SER A 207 16.10 -10.18 -29.77
CA SER A 207 16.63 -10.89 -30.92
C SER A 207 17.78 -10.07 -31.54
N TYR A 208 18.88 -10.73 -31.86
CA TYR A 208 20.07 -10.12 -32.45
C TYR A 208 20.23 -10.53 -33.92
N TYR A 209 20.55 -9.55 -34.76
CA TYR A 209 20.75 -9.69 -36.19
C TYR A 209 22.14 -9.20 -36.54
N PHE A 210 22.95 -10.10 -37.15
CA PHE A 210 24.28 -9.80 -37.62
C PHE A 210 24.56 -10.64 -38.86
N SER A 211 24.63 -10.00 -40.02
CA SER A 211 24.80 -10.67 -41.31
C SER A 211 25.42 -9.75 -42.34
N TYR A 212 25.93 -10.30 -43.42
CA TYR A 212 26.18 -9.56 -44.66
C TYR A 212 24.85 -9.16 -45.33
N GLY A 213 24.92 -8.29 -46.35
CA GLY A 213 23.73 -7.76 -47.03
C GLY A 213 22.87 -8.82 -47.72
N ASP A 214 23.42 -9.97 -48.07
CA ASP A 214 22.75 -11.14 -48.62
C ASP A 214 22.19 -12.09 -47.54
N GLY A 215 22.32 -11.73 -46.27
CA GLY A 215 21.87 -12.54 -45.12
C GLY A 215 22.88 -13.62 -44.69
N SER A 216 24.02 -13.78 -45.37
CA SER A 216 25.06 -14.78 -45.05
C SER A 216 25.86 -14.36 -43.81
N THR A 217 26.53 -15.33 -43.19
CA THR A 217 27.51 -15.12 -42.10
C THR A 217 28.96 -15.23 -42.56
N THR A 218 29.19 -15.54 -43.87
CA THR A 218 30.48 -15.62 -44.49
C THR A 218 30.47 -14.82 -45.79
N HIS A 219 31.59 -14.14 -46.08
CA HIS A 219 31.81 -13.44 -47.34
C HIS A 219 33.20 -13.76 -47.86
N SER A 220 33.36 -13.92 -49.19
CA SER A 220 34.65 -14.18 -49.82
C SER A 220 34.86 -13.21 -50.97
N GLU A 221 35.97 -12.47 -50.92
CA GLU A 221 36.35 -11.50 -51.93
C GLU A 221 37.65 -11.93 -52.65
N ARG A 222 37.71 -11.70 -53.96
CA ARG A 222 38.90 -11.93 -54.76
C ARG A 222 39.43 -10.60 -55.27
N VAL A 223 40.73 -10.36 -54.97
CA VAL A 223 41.33 -9.05 -55.26
C VAL A 223 42.62 -9.21 -56.03
N GLU A 224 43.04 -8.13 -56.70
CA GLU A 224 44.28 -8.08 -57.47
C GLU A 224 45.48 -7.99 -56.57
N ALA A 225 46.71 -8.17 -57.14
CA ALA A 225 47.99 -8.21 -56.41
C ALA A 225 48.35 -6.88 -55.73
N GLY A 226 48.01 -5.74 -56.35
CA GLY A 226 48.23 -4.40 -55.77
C GLY A 226 47.40 -4.17 -54.55
N SER A 227 47.70 -3.11 -53.75
CA SER A 227 46.86 -2.63 -52.68
C SER A 227 45.55 -2.08 -53.24
N GLY A 228 44.49 -2.13 -52.46
CA GLY A 228 43.18 -1.67 -52.87
C GLY A 228 42.13 -1.65 -51.75
N SER A 229 40.88 -1.43 -52.11
CA SER A 229 39.78 -1.46 -51.16
C SER A 229 38.46 -1.91 -51.81
N PHE A 230 37.55 -2.39 -50.98
CA PHE A 230 36.16 -2.70 -51.34
C PHE A 230 35.23 -2.39 -50.15
N THR A 231 33.93 -2.45 -50.37
CA THR A 231 32.95 -2.13 -49.34
C THR A 231 32.10 -3.36 -49.01
N LEU A 232 31.86 -3.58 -47.73
CA LEU A 232 30.94 -4.60 -47.21
C LEU A 232 29.60 -3.99 -46.86
N SER A 233 28.54 -4.68 -47.22
CA SER A 233 27.19 -4.38 -46.67
C SER A 233 26.97 -5.22 -45.42
N ILE A 234 26.88 -4.59 -44.25
CA ILE A 234 26.75 -5.30 -42.97
C ILE A 234 25.47 -4.81 -42.27
N THR A 235 24.68 -5.77 -41.84
CA THR A 235 23.50 -5.56 -41.01
C THR A 235 23.87 -5.94 -39.58
N SER A 236 23.73 -4.97 -38.62
CA SER A 236 24.06 -5.18 -37.21
C SER A 236 23.06 -4.43 -36.32
N TYR A 237 22.09 -5.12 -35.76
CA TYR A 237 21.13 -4.56 -34.84
C TYR A 237 20.52 -5.59 -33.90
N LYS A 238 19.79 -5.11 -32.87
CA LYS A 238 18.91 -5.92 -32.06
C LYS A 238 17.47 -5.39 -32.10
N ILE A 239 16.52 -6.25 -31.82
CA ILE A 239 15.13 -5.91 -31.55
C ILE A 239 14.81 -6.34 -30.14
N ALA A 240 14.27 -5.42 -29.32
CA ALA A 240 13.67 -5.70 -28.03
C ALA A 240 12.19 -5.29 -28.09
N GLY A 241 11.28 -6.24 -28.02
CA GLY A 241 9.87 -5.98 -28.29
C GLY A 241 9.67 -5.44 -29.71
N ASN A 242 9.18 -4.20 -29.83
CA ASN A 242 9.00 -3.51 -31.10
C ASN A 242 10.10 -2.46 -31.39
N SER A 243 11.10 -2.34 -30.51
CA SER A 243 12.15 -1.33 -30.66
C SER A 243 13.40 -1.94 -31.30
N ARG A 244 13.88 -1.32 -32.39
CA ARG A 244 15.16 -1.64 -33.06
C ARG A 244 16.26 -0.71 -32.57
N LYS A 245 17.43 -1.27 -32.30
CA LYS A 245 18.66 -0.54 -31.97
C LYS A 245 19.82 -1.11 -32.78
N ASP A 246 20.50 -0.27 -33.55
CA ASP A 246 21.71 -0.65 -34.26
C ASP A 246 22.85 -0.88 -33.26
N LEU A 247 23.70 -1.90 -33.54
CA LEU A 247 24.76 -2.31 -32.66
C LEU A 247 26.14 -2.15 -33.35
N SER A 248 27.11 -1.76 -32.55
CA SER A 248 28.50 -1.72 -32.98
C SER A 248 29.10 -3.13 -33.11
N TRP A 249 30.11 -3.24 -33.93
CA TRP A 249 30.90 -4.42 -34.11
C TRP A 249 32.37 -4.07 -34.27
N SER A 250 33.28 -5.02 -34.11
CA SER A 250 34.71 -4.91 -34.28
C SER A 250 35.22 -5.97 -35.26
N ALA A 251 36.40 -5.74 -35.80
CA ALA A 251 37.05 -6.69 -36.69
C ALA A 251 38.44 -7.05 -36.15
N SER A 252 38.82 -8.32 -36.32
CA SER A 252 40.14 -8.85 -35.95
C SER A 252 40.55 -9.97 -36.93
N GLY A 253 41.77 -9.97 -37.42
CA GLY A 253 42.25 -10.97 -38.37
C GLY A 253 43.63 -10.68 -38.89
N ASP A 254 43.90 -11.14 -40.12
CA ASP A 254 45.20 -10.99 -40.78
C ASP A 254 45.61 -9.54 -40.95
N SER A 255 46.86 -9.22 -40.63
CA SER A 255 47.40 -7.86 -40.53
C SER A 255 47.44 -7.08 -41.83
N TRP A 256 47.34 -7.74 -42.98
CA TRP A 256 47.33 -7.12 -44.29
C TRP A 256 45.93 -6.78 -44.81
N ILE A 257 44.87 -7.08 -43.99
CA ILE A 257 43.50 -6.74 -44.27
C ILE A 257 43.02 -5.78 -43.17
N HIS A 258 42.61 -4.58 -43.54
CA HIS A 258 42.22 -3.53 -42.61
C HIS A 258 40.74 -3.21 -42.80
N VAL A 259 39.95 -3.34 -41.72
CA VAL A 259 38.50 -3.07 -41.73
C VAL A 259 38.23 -1.83 -40.92
N SER A 260 37.55 -0.84 -41.51
CA SER A 260 37.10 0.39 -40.85
C SER A 260 35.66 0.70 -41.27
N GLY A 261 34.72 0.50 -40.35
CA GLY A 261 33.30 0.53 -40.70
C GLY A 261 32.99 -0.47 -41.80
N SER A 262 32.30 -0.08 -42.85
CA SER A 262 31.99 -0.92 -44.00
C SER A 262 33.14 -1.00 -45.07
N SER A 263 34.19 -0.22 -44.90
CA SER A 263 35.31 -0.20 -45.83
C SER A 263 36.37 -1.23 -45.44
N VAL A 264 36.83 -2.00 -46.40
CA VAL A 264 37.94 -2.93 -46.27
C VAL A 264 39.05 -2.48 -47.18
N SER A 265 40.25 -2.27 -46.68
CA SER A 265 41.48 -2.07 -47.46
C SER A 265 42.43 -3.22 -47.25
N TYR A 266 43.29 -3.46 -48.20
CA TYR A 266 44.27 -4.53 -48.18
C TYR A 266 45.62 -4.07 -48.78
N ASP A 267 46.70 -4.61 -48.21
CA ASP A 267 48.03 -4.30 -48.62
C ASP A 267 48.40 -5.05 -49.92
N GLU A 268 49.41 -4.55 -50.65
CA GLU A 268 49.97 -5.22 -51.82
C GLU A 268 50.51 -6.62 -51.44
N ASN A 269 50.29 -7.63 -52.29
CA ASN A 269 50.89 -8.91 -52.18
C ASN A 269 52.25 -8.86 -52.87
N PRO A 270 53.38 -8.86 -52.15
CA PRO A 270 54.74 -8.76 -52.75
C PRO A 270 55.19 -10.04 -53.44
N THR A 271 54.48 -11.15 -53.28
CA THR A 271 54.88 -12.49 -53.76
C THR A 271 54.22 -12.84 -55.11
N LYS A 272 54.74 -13.82 -55.82
CA LYS A 272 54.14 -14.38 -57.03
C LYS A 272 52.97 -15.35 -56.72
N GLU A 273 52.86 -15.78 -55.46
CA GLU A 273 51.88 -16.78 -55.04
C GLU A 273 50.58 -16.10 -54.60
N ILE A 274 49.43 -16.78 -54.78
CA ILE A 274 48.15 -16.34 -54.24
C ILE A 274 48.21 -16.43 -52.72
N ARG A 275 47.82 -15.35 -52.01
CA ARG A 275 47.67 -15.42 -50.59
C ARG A 275 46.17 -15.37 -50.22
N SER A 276 45.82 -15.98 -49.09
CA SER A 276 44.44 -15.93 -48.51
C SER A 276 44.55 -15.50 -47.07
N GLY A 277 43.69 -14.61 -46.66
CA GLY A 277 43.58 -14.14 -45.30
C GLY A 277 42.11 -14.10 -44.81
N SER A 278 41.94 -14.07 -43.50
CA SER A 278 40.65 -14.08 -42.88
C SER A 278 40.52 -12.99 -41.82
N VAL A 279 39.36 -12.38 -41.75
CA VAL A 279 38.96 -11.42 -40.69
C VAL A 279 37.67 -11.88 -40.08
N THR A 280 37.60 -11.90 -38.75
CA THR A 280 36.39 -12.13 -37.98
C THR A 280 35.82 -10.80 -37.53
N LEU A 281 34.55 -10.54 -37.86
CA LEU A 281 33.81 -9.41 -37.34
C LEU A 281 32.97 -9.92 -36.18
N THR A 282 32.92 -9.17 -35.06
CA THR A 282 32.21 -9.57 -33.84
C THR A 282 31.25 -8.48 -33.39
N GLN A 283 29.97 -8.79 -33.27
CA GLN A 283 28.96 -7.89 -32.74
C GLN A 283 29.13 -7.75 -31.23
N ALA A 284 29.21 -6.51 -30.73
CA ALA A 284 29.64 -6.23 -29.36
C ALA A 284 28.70 -6.83 -28.28
N GLU A 285 27.38 -6.71 -28.42
CA GLU A 285 26.45 -7.16 -27.39
C GLU A 285 26.13 -8.67 -27.45
N SER A 286 26.05 -9.27 -28.64
CA SER A 286 25.63 -10.67 -28.81
C SER A 286 26.78 -11.65 -28.89
N GLY A 287 27.99 -11.17 -29.22
CA GLY A 287 29.09 -12.03 -29.54
C GLY A 287 28.96 -12.81 -30.87
N LYS A 288 27.90 -12.55 -31.67
CA LYS A 288 27.74 -13.14 -32.99
C LYS A 288 28.89 -12.72 -33.89
N THR A 289 29.34 -13.62 -34.77
CA THR A 289 30.48 -13.40 -35.65
C THR A 289 30.10 -13.54 -37.13
N LEU A 290 30.82 -12.78 -37.98
CA LEU A 290 30.87 -12.97 -39.43
C LEU A 290 32.31 -13.23 -39.84
N THR A 291 32.49 -14.01 -40.88
CA THR A 291 33.83 -14.31 -41.43
C THR A 291 33.98 -13.68 -42.82
N LEU A 292 35.02 -12.89 -42.99
CA LEU A 292 35.48 -12.37 -44.27
C LEU A 292 36.74 -13.14 -44.69
N THR A 293 36.75 -13.71 -45.89
CA THR A 293 37.93 -14.30 -46.52
C THR A 293 38.35 -13.49 -47.73
N VAL A 294 39.58 -13.04 -47.77
CA VAL A 294 40.15 -12.31 -48.91
C VAL A 294 41.21 -13.18 -49.61
N ARG A 295 41.03 -13.41 -50.91
CA ARG A 295 42.01 -14.11 -51.75
C ARG A 295 42.63 -13.11 -52.70
N GLN A 296 43.89 -12.84 -52.52
CA GLN A 296 44.64 -11.88 -53.29
C GLN A 296 45.59 -12.60 -54.29
N LYS A 297 45.59 -12.18 -55.59
CA LYS A 297 46.47 -12.67 -56.62
C LYS A 297 47.93 -12.39 -56.27
N GLY A 298 48.86 -13.22 -56.80
CA GLY A 298 50.28 -12.92 -56.79
C GLY A 298 50.68 -11.95 -57.90
N LYS A 299 51.78 -11.26 -57.70
CA LYS A 299 52.39 -10.41 -58.75
C LYS A 299 52.68 -11.16 -60.01
N THR A 300 52.19 -10.70 -61.13
CA THR A 300 52.67 -11.17 -62.45
C THR A 300 54.01 -10.49 -62.78
N SER A 301 55.09 -11.28 -62.96
CA SER A 301 56.29 -10.75 -63.51
C SER A 301 56.07 -10.55 -65.03
N ILE A 302 56.19 -9.29 -65.50
CA ILE A 302 56.36 -9.05 -66.91
C ILE A 302 57.86 -9.23 -67.15
N ASP A 303 58.28 -10.40 -67.73
CA ASP A 303 59.61 -10.55 -68.28
C ASP A 303 59.67 -9.73 -69.58
N ILE A 304 60.15 -8.50 -69.40
CA ILE A 304 60.57 -7.73 -70.58
C ILE A 304 61.97 -8.29 -70.94
N ASN A 305 61.99 -9.23 -71.85
CA ASN A 305 63.24 -9.66 -72.44
C ASN A 305 63.68 -8.59 -73.45
N PRO A 306 64.85 -7.98 -73.31
CA PRO A 306 65.36 -6.96 -74.26
C PRO A 306 65.69 -7.52 -75.63
#